data_703b21992d47a357ef92169df667128d
#
_entry.id   703b21992d47a357ef92169df667128d
#
_cell.length_a   1.000
_cell.length_b   1.000
_cell.length_c   1.000
_cell.angle_alpha   90.00
_cell.angle_beta   90.00
_cell.angle_gamma   90.00
#
_symmetry.space_group_name_H-M   'P 1'
#
loop_
_entity.id
_entity.type
_entity.pdbx_description
1 polymer ?
#
loop_
_entity_poly.entity_id
_entity_poly.type
_entity_poly.pdbx_seq_one_letter_code
_entity_poly.pdbx_strand_id
1 'polypeptide(L)'
;VIEIATGVFIRRHTELDLTLGLITGSGDSLLVDSGMDPTLAAEIHPSRIVLTHNHFDHVLATEAFLPCEVWAHEDCVLDESVRESLLETRAKYYSDPFEGTIIAPTHTFRDTVTLDVGGRRVDLHHFGPAHTSHDVIVHVPDVGVVFAGDLVEEGAPAQAGSDATPSNWRHVLDRMLELNPRIVVPGHGNPVDAQFVRDMAIPVGG
;
A
#
# COMPACT_ATOMS: atom_id res chain seq x y z
N VAL A 1 -13.27 -0.50 -10.78
CA VAL A 1 -12.24 -1.56 -10.63
C VAL A 1 -11.78 -2.00 -12.01
N ILE A 2 -10.47 -2.05 -12.24
CA ILE A 2 -9.83 -2.39 -13.52
C ILE A 2 -8.96 -3.62 -13.30
N GLU A 3 -9.12 -4.66 -14.12
CA GLU A 3 -8.23 -5.82 -14.12
C GLU A 3 -6.95 -5.49 -14.89
N ILE A 4 -5.79 -5.56 -14.23
CA ILE A 4 -4.47 -5.25 -14.82
C ILE A 4 -3.66 -6.52 -15.14
N ALA A 5 -3.99 -7.62 -14.50
CA ALA A 5 -3.49 -8.96 -14.78
C ALA A 5 -4.51 -9.98 -14.23
N THR A 6 -4.46 -11.23 -14.69
CA THR A 6 -5.42 -12.27 -14.30
C THR A 6 -5.61 -12.32 -12.77
N GLY A 7 -6.81 -11.97 -12.30
CA GLY A 7 -7.18 -11.97 -10.88
C GLY A 7 -6.46 -10.89 -10.04
N VAL A 8 -5.89 -9.87 -10.68
CA VAL A 8 -5.30 -8.71 -10.01
C VAL A 8 -5.94 -7.45 -10.57
N PHE A 9 -6.55 -6.70 -9.67
CA PHE A 9 -7.35 -5.53 -9.99
C PHE A 9 -6.83 -4.31 -9.26
N ILE A 10 -7.10 -3.13 -9.82
CA ILE A 10 -6.88 -1.84 -9.16
C ILE A 10 -8.17 -1.02 -9.12
N ARG A 11 -8.28 -0.17 -8.11
CA ARG A 11 -9.26 0.91 -8.06
C ARG A 11 -8.52 2.24 -7.86
N ARG A 12 -8.78 3.16 -8.79
CA ARG A 12 -8.28 4.54 -8.70
C ARG A 12 -9.32 5.42 -8.03
N HIS A 13 -8.87 6.24 -7.10
CA HIS A 13 -9.66 7.31 -6.50
C HIS A 13 -9.20 8.65 -7.07
N THR A 14 -10.15 9.55 -7.38
CA THR A 14 -9.83 10.88 -7.92
C THR A 14 -9.19 11.78 -6.88
N GLU A 15 -9.58 11.61 -5.63
CA GLU A 15 -8.96 12.30 -4.50
C GLU A 15 -7.57 11.72 -4.29
N LEU A 16 -6.57 12.59 -4.26
CA LEU A 16 -5.14 12.27 -4.13
C LEU A 16 -4.60 11.32 -5.20
N ASP A 17 -5.40 10.97 -6.22
CA ASP A 17 -5.03 10.00 -7.26
C ASP A 17 -4.60 8.61 -6.72
N LEU A 18 -5.14 8.23 -5.55
CA LEU A 18 -4.80 7.03 -4.80
C LEU A 18 -5.16 5.76 -5.59
N THR A 19 -4.30 4.74 -5.52
CA THR A 19 -4.50 3.45 -6.18
C THR A 19 -4.52 2.32 -5.17
N LEU A 20 -5.68 1.68 -5.01
CA LEU A 20 -5.85 0.48 -4.20
C LEU A 20 -5.73 -0.78 -5.06
N GLY A 21 -5.29 -1.89 -4.46
CA GLY A 21 -5.15 -3.18 -5.12
C GLY A 21 -6.13 -4.23 -4.58
N LEU A 22 -6.62 -5.13 -5.47
CA LEU A 22 -7.35 -6.33 -5.08
C LEU A 22 -6.75 -7.54 -5.78
N ILE A 23 -6.31 -8.52 -5.01
CA ILE A 23 -5.75 -9.78 -5.47
C ILE A 23 -6.74 -10.89 -5.13
N THR A 24 -7.12 -11.71 -6.12
CA THR A 24 -8.09 -12.78 -5.94
C THR A 24 -7.49 -14.15 -6.23
N GLY A 25 -7.90 -15.13 -5.45
CA GLY A 25 -7.68 -16.55 -5.66
C GLY A 25 -8.99 -17.32 -5.63
N SER A 26 -8.93 -18.64 -5.40
CA SER A 26 -10.12 -19.48 -5.35
C SER A 26 -10.89 -19.28 -4.03
N GLY A 27 -11.94 -18.47 -4.08
CA GLY A 27 -12.78 -18.19 -2.90
C GLY A 27 -12.11 -17.35 -1.82
N ASP A 28 -11.02 -16.69 -2.13
CA ASP A 28 -10.24 -15.87 -1.21
C ASP A 28 -9.76 -14.59 -1.90
N SER A 29 -9.50 -13.54 -1.12
CA SER A 29 -9.01 -12.27 -1.65
C SER A 29 -8.19 -11.47 -0.63
N LEU A 30 -7.28 -10.66 -1.16
CA LEU A 30 -6.44 -9.74 -0.39
C LEU A 30 -6.57 -8.35 -0.99
N LEU A 31 -6.93 -7.38 -0.16
CA LEU A 31 -6.95 -5.95 -0.50
C LEU A 31 -5.58 -5.34 -0.15
N VAL A 32 -5.01 -4.55 -1.05
CA VAL A 32 -3.80 -3.75 -0.82
C VAL A 32 -4.24 -2.33 -0.55
N ASP A 33 -4.02 -1.90 0.67
CA ASP A 33 -4.50 -0.67 1.29
C ASP A 33 -6.03 -0.55 1.36
N SER A 34 -6.52 0.19 2.31
CA SER A 34 -7.96 0.39 2.52
C SER A 34 -8.47 1.73 1.98
N GLY A 35 -7.56 2.67 1.76
CA GLY A 35 -7.96 4.02 1.39
C GLY A 35 -8.59 4.81 2.53
N MET A 36 -9.40 5.80 2.14
CA MET A 36 -10.13 6.66 3.05
C MET A 36 -11.65 6.56 2.88
N ASP A 37 -12.10 6.01 1.75
CA ASP A 37 -13.53 5.91 1.39
C ASP A 37 -14.10 4.55 1.83
N PRO A 38 -14.92 4.53 2.88
CA PRO A 38 -15.50 3.28 3.38
C PRO A 38 -16.54 2.67 2.42
N THR A 39 -17.00 3.41 1.39
CA THR A 39 -18.04 2.91 0.48
C THR A 39 -17.57 1.72 -0.36
N LEU A 40 -16.28 1.56 -0.56
CA LEU A 40 -15.70 0.41 -1.26
C LEU A 40 -16.02 -0.92 -0.54
N ALA A 41 -16.18 -0.90 0.78
CA ALA A 41 -16.54 -2.09 1.57
C ALA A 41 -17.93 -2.64 1.24
N ALA A 42 -18.81 -1.85 0.60
CA ALA A 42 -20.09 -2.36 0.11
C ALA A 42 -19.94 -3.27 -1.13
N GLU A 43 -18.82 -3.18 -1.85
CA GLU A 43 -18.56 -3.91 -3.09
C GLU A 43 -17.55 -5.05 -2.90
N ILE A 44 -16.64 -4.91 -1.95
CA ILE A 44 -15.49 -5.82 -1.75
C ILE A 44 -15.45 -6.27 -0.29
N HIS A 45 -15.42 -7.59 -0.09
CA HIS A 45 -15.29 -8.21 1.24
C HIS A 45 -14.02 -9.08 1.26
N PRO A 46 -12.83 -8.49 1.46
CA PRO A 46 -11.58 -9.23 1.44
C PRO A 46 -11.44 -10.09 2.71
N SER A 47 -10.80 -11.25 2.59
CA SER A 47 -10.42 -12.06 3.76
C SER A 47 -9.25 -11.43 4.50
N ARG A 48 -8.44 -10.66 3.79
CA ARG A 48 -7.24 -9.99 4.29
C ARG A 48 -7.07 -8.61 3.69
N ILE A 49 -6.51 -7.72 4.50
CA ILE A 49 -5.96 -6.43 4.02
C ILE A 49 -4.47 -6.44 4.33
N VAL A 50 -3.64 -5.95 3.42
CA VAL A 50 -2.26 -5.58 3.69
C VAL A 50 -2.14 -4.06 3.59
N LEU A 51 -1.61 -3.44 4.63
CA LEU A 51 -1.32 -2.00 4.66
C LEU A 51 0.13 -1.81 4.23
N THR A 52 0.32 -1.03 3.16
CA THR A 52 1.67 -0.75 2.64
C THR A 52 2.46 0.10 3.62
N HIS A 53 1.82 1.07 4.25
CA HIS A 53 2.39 1.92 5.29
C HIS A 53 1.25 2.62 6.07
N ASN A 54 1.56 3.45 7.08
CA ASN A 54 0.56 4.00 7.99
C ASN A 54 0.08 5.41 7.64
N HIS A 55 0.25 5.91 6.43
CA HIS A 55 -0.30 7.21 6.07
C HIS A 55 -1.84 7.16 5.96
N PHE A 56 -2.47 8.30 6.28
CA PHE A 56 -3.92 8.41 6.49
C PHE A 56 -4.75 7.93 5.29
N ASP A 57 -4.29 8.21 4.10
CA ASP A 57 -4.99 7.89 2.84
C ASP A 57 -4.90 6.40 2.46
N HIS A 58 -4.01 5.63 3.09
CA HIS A 58 -3.89 4.19 2.91
C HIS A 58 -4.64 3.36 3.96
N VAL A 59 -4.94 3.94 5.14
CA VAL A 59 -5.36 3.13 6.30
C VAL A 59 -6.71 3.48 6.91
N LEU A 60 -7.27 4.69 6.67
CA LEU A 60 -8.39 5.18 7.45
C LEU A 60 -9.72 4.45 7.19
N ALA A 61 -9.90 3.79 6.05
CA ALA A 61 -11.11 3.02 5.77
C ALA A 61 -11.05 1.55 6.26
N THR A 62 -9.97 1.10 6.92
CA THR A 62 -9.78 -0.30 7.33
C THR A 62 -10.95 -0.84 8.16
N GLU A 63 -11.52 -0.03 9.07
CA GLU A 63 -12.68 -0.43 9.90
C GLU A 63 -13.86 -0.94 9.08
N ALA A 64 -14.11 -0.35 7.91
CA ALA A 64 -15.27 -0.70 7.08
C ALA A 64 -15.19 -2.10 6.47
N PHE A 65 -14.00 -2.68 6.36
CA PHE A 65 -13.78 -4.01 5.78
C PHE A 65 -13.79 -5.14 6.81
N LEU A 66 -13.89 -4.83 8.10
CA LEU A 66 -13.88 -5.85 9.13
C LEU A 66 -15.18 -6.70 9.11
N PRO A 67 -15.14 -7.99 9.50
CA PRO A 67 -13.96 -8.71 10.01
C PRO A 67 -13.07 -9.28 8.91
N CYS A 68 -11.76 -9.00 8.98
CA CYS A 68 -10.74 -9.60 8.14
C CYS A 68 -9.38 -9.57 8.87
N GLU A 69 -8.38 -10.30 8.37
CA GLU A 69 -7.01 -10.17 8.85
C GLU A 69 -6.41 -8.86 8.31
N VAL A 70 -5.72 -8.11 9.17
CA VAL A 70 -4.99 -6.88 8.77
C VAL A 70 -3.50 -7.13 8.96
N TRP A 71 -2.78 -7.13 7.84
CA TRP A 71 -1.34 -7.40 7.76
C TRP A 71 -0.56 -6.11 7.55
N ALA A 72 0.57 -5.95 8.23
CA ALA A 72 1.50 -4.85 8.03
C ALA A 72 2.91 -5.23 8.50
N HIS A 73 3.90 -4.38 8.22
CA HIS A 73 5.21 -4.49 8.85
C HIS A 73 5.10 -4.30 10.38
N GLU A 74 6.00 -4.92 11.16
CA GLU A 74 5.92 -4.87 12.63
C GLU A 74 6.09 -3.46 13.22
N ASP A 75 6.76 -2.55 12.50
CA ASP A 75 6.93 -1.15 12.89
C ASP A 75 5.79 -0.23 12.39
N CYS A 76 4.80 -0.77 11.69
CA CYS A 76 3.62 -0.04 11.28
C CYS A 76 2.66 0.15 12.46
N VAL A 77 2.90 1.20 13.24
CA VAL A 77 2.05 1.52 14.39
C VAL A 77 0.77 2.19 13.91
N LEU A 78 -0.36 1.60 14.28
CA LEU A 78 -1.71 2.12 14.04
C LEU A 78 -2.54 1.91 15.31
N ASP A 79 -2.41 2.83 16.24
CA ASP A 79 -3.17 2.88 17.49
C ASP A 79 -3.56 4.32 17.81
N GLU A 80 -4.12 4.56 18.98
CA GLU A 80 -4.57 5.90 19.39
C GLU A 80 -3.40 6.90 19.52
N SER A 81 -2.15 6.45 19.69
CA SER A 81 -0.98 7.34 19.81
C SER A 81 -0.65 8.07 18.50
N VAL A 82 -0.96 7.47 17.34
CA VAL A 82 -0.74 8.07 16.01
C VAL A 82 -1.96 8.77 15.44
N ARG A 83 -3.13 8.62 16.10
CA ARG A 83 -4.41 9.16 15.61
C ARG A 83 -4.33 10.65 15.32
N GLU A 84 -3.83 11.44 16.25
CA GLU A 84 -3.75 12.90 16.12
C GLU A 84 -2.94 13.30 14.88
N SER A 85 -1.76 12.70 14.69
CA SER A 85 -0.88 12.96 13.54
C SER A 85 -1.53 12.60 12.20
N LEU A 86 -2.22 11.45 12.13
CA LEU A 86 -2.94 11.02 10.93
C LEU A 86 -4.05 12.01 10.58
N LEU A 87 -4.83 12.46 11.58
CA LEU A 87 -5.94 13.38 11.37
C LEU A 87 -5.47 14.81 11.09
N GLU A 88 -4.38 15.27 11.68
CA GLU A 88 -3.74 16.54 11.33
C GLU A 88 -3.28 16.57 9.86
N THR A 89 -2.70 15.46 9.40
CA THR A 89 -2.29 15.36 7.99
C THR A 89 -3.51 15.31 7.07
N ARG A 90 -4.52 14.50 7.39
CA ARG A 90 -5.79 14.44 6.65
C ARG A 90 -6.46 15.81 6.56
N ALA A 91 -6.45 16.60 7.63
CA ALA A 91 -7.11 17.91 7.68
C ALA A 91 -6.49 18.95 6.73
N LYS A 92 -5.31 18.70 6.16
CA LYS A 92 -4.72 19.54 5.10
C LYS A 92 -5.46 19.39 3.77
N TYR A 93 -6.16 18.28 3.58
CA TYR A 93 -6.86 17.91 2.33
C TYR A 93 -8.38 17.87 2.49
N TYR A 94 -8.88 17.56 3.70
CA TYR A 94 -10.30 17.31 3.97
C TYR A 94 -10.77 18.13 5.16
N SER A 95 -11.89 18.84 5.00
CA SER A 95 -12.49 19.68 6.05
C SER A 95 -13.53 18.96 6.91
N ASP A 96 -14.06 17.82 6.44
CA ASP A 96 -15.01 17.00 7.18
C ASP A 96 -14.30 16.21 8.31
N PRO A 97 -14.96 16.00 9.45
CA PRO A 97 -14.37 15.22 10.54
C PRO A 97 -14.26 13.74 10.16
N PHE A 98 -13.22 13.08 10.65
CA PHE A 98 -13.12 11.63 10.60
C PHE A 98 -13.71 11.03 11.87
N GLU A 99 -14.76 10.23 11.73
CA GLU A 99 -15.49 9.61 12.85
C GLU A 99 -15.14 8.11 13.03
N GLY A 100 -14.30 7.54 12.15
CA GLY A 100 -13.91 6.13 12.19
C GLY A 100 -12.89 5.78 13.27
N THR A 101 -12.62 4.49 13.41
CA THR A 101 -11.64 3.92 14.33
C THR A 101 -10.33 3.62 13.59
N ILE A 102 -9.20 3.92 14.22
CA ILE A 102 -7.89 3.48 13.72
C ILE A 102 -7.74 1.99 14.07
N ILE A 103 -7.55 1.17 13.05
CA ILE A 103 -7.46 -0.29 13.19
C ILE A 103 -6.00 -0.73 13.18
N ALA A 104 -5.56 -1.28 14.29
CA ALA A 104 -4.22 -1.86 14.40
C ALA A 104 -4.09 -3.14 13.56
N PRO A 105 -2.90 -3.43 12.99
CA PRO A 105 -2.63 -4.70 12.34
C PRO A 105 -2.88 -5.87 13.30
N THR A 106 -3.55 -6.93 12.81
CA THR A 106 -3.77 -8.18 13.56
C THR A 106 -2.63 -9.17 13.35
N HIS A 107 -1.88 -9.00 12.25
CA HIS A 107 -0.75 -9.82 11.86
C HIS A 107 0.40 -8.92 11.40
N THR A 108 1.59 -9.21 11.87
CA THR A 108 2.78 -8.44 11.48
C THR A 108 3.91 -9.36 11.02
N PHE A 109 4.83 -8.80 10.25
CA PHE A 109 6.05 -9.47 9.81
C PHE A 109 7.22 -8.47 9.80
N ARG A 110 8.46 -8.97 9.71
CA ARG A 110 9.65 -8.12 9.70
C ARG A 110 10.26 -7.97 8.30
N ASP A 111 10.69 -9.06 7.68
CA ASP A 111 11.44 -8.99 6.42
C ASP A 111 10.60 -9.45 5.22
N THR A 112 10.09 -10.68 5.30
CA THR A 112 9.28 -11.29 4.24
C THR A 112 8.33 -12.32 4.81
N VAL A 113 7.10 -12.35 4.28
CA VAL A 113 6.13 -13.41 4.54
C VAL A 113 5.41 -13.77 3.24
N THR A 114 5.11 -15.06 3.08
CA THR A 114 4.30 -15.56 1.96
C THR A 114 2.89 -15.88 2.46
N LEU A 115 1.89 -15.36 1.77
CA LEU A 115 0.48 -15.64 1.98
C LEU A 115 -0.04 -16.54 0.87
N ASP A 116 -0.94 -17.46 1.22
CA ASP A 116 -1.77 -18.19 0.27
C ASP A 116 -3.12 -17.48 0.17
N VAL A 117 -3.44 -16.95 -1.00
CA VAL A 117 -4.71 -16.29 -1.31
C VAL A 117 -5.50 -17.22 -2.22
N GLY A 118 -6.16 -18.23 -1.63
CA GLY A 118 -6.95 -19.21 -2.36
C GLY A 118 -6.16 -19.96 -3.44
N GLY A 119 -4.97 -20.46 -3.11
CA GLY A 119 -4.06 -21.14 -4.00
C GLY A 119 -3.14 -20.22 -4.81
N ARG A 120 -3.26 -18.90 -4.66
CA ARG A 120 -2.35 -17.92 -5.25
C ARG A 120 -1.33 -17.48 -4.23
N ARG A 121 -0.04 -17.61 -4.57
CA ARG A 121 1.06 -17.08 -3.77
C ARG A 121 1.11 -15.56 -3.86
N VAL A 122 1.17 -14.89 -2.70
CA VAL A 122 1.45 -13.46 -2.58
C VAL A 122 2.58 -13.29 -1.57
N ASP A 123 3.65 -12.61 -1.95
CA ASP A 123 4.78 -12.34 -1.08
C ASP A 123 4.73 -10.88 -0.60
N LEU A 124 4.82 -10.68 0.69
CA LEU A 124 4.98 -9.36 1.31
C LEU A 124 6.45 -9.18 1.66
N HIS A 125 7.04 -8.05 1.26
CA HIS A 125 8.45 -7.75 1.51
C HIS A 125 8.60 -6.40 2.19
N HIS A 126 9.55 -6.31 3.12
CA HIS A 126 10.13 -5.05 3.58
C HIS A 126 11.62 -5.07 3.24
N PHE A 127 12.09 -4.11 2.46
CA PHE A 127 13.50 -4.04 2.02
C PHE A 127 14.28 -2.94 2.73
N GLY A 128 13.70 -2.35 3.76
CA GLY A 128 14.27 -1.29 4.57
C GLY A 128 13.50 0.01 4.47
N PRO A 129 13.82 1.01 5.32
CA PRO A 129 13.12 2.28 5.37
C PRO A 129 13.36 3.10 4.11
N ALA A 130 12.31 3.72 3.56
CA ALA A 130 12.39 4.60 2.39
C ALA A 130 11.34 5.71 2.44
N HIS A 131 10.08 5.49 1.96
CA HIS A 131 8.99 6.45 2.11
C HIS A 131 8.58 6.59 3.58
N THR A 132 8.51 5.47 4.29
CA THR A 132 8.41 5.38 5.75
C THR A 132 9.48 4.43 6.30
N SER A 133 9.47 4.17 7.60
CA SER A 133 10.34 3.14 8.22
C SER A 133 9.83 1.71 8.02
N HIS A 134 8.62 1.51 7.46
CA HIS A 134 7.89 0.24 7.49
C HIS A 134 7.15 -0.05 6.18
N ASP A 135 7.65 0.43 5.05
CA ASP A 135 7.04 0.23 3.74
C ASP A 135 6.94 -1.26 3.37
N VAL A 136 5.75 -1.69 2.96
CA VAL A 136 5.48 -3.05 2.49
C VAL A 136 5.29 -3.06 0.98
N ILE A 137 6.03 -3.94 0.31
CA ILE A 137 5.91 -4.25 -1.10
C ILE A 137 5.12 -5.55 -1.24
N VAL A 138 4.05 -5.55 -2.04
CA VAL A 138 3.21 -6.74 -2.27
C VAL A 138 3.51 -7.30 -3.64
N HIS A 139 4.06 -8.51 -3.71
CA HIS A 139 4.43 -9.18 -4.95
C HIS A 139 3.50 -10.34 -5.27
N VAL A 140 2.99 -10.38 -6.51
CA VAL A 140 2.16 -11.46 -7.07
C VAL A 140 2.97 -12.15 -8.18
N PRO A 141 3.76 -13.20 -7.83
CA PRO A 141 4.80 -13.74 -8.73
C PRO A 141 4.27 -14.35 -10.01
N ASP A 142 3.11 -15.04 -9.97
CA ASP A 142 2.53 -15.77 -11.11
C ASP A 142 2.15 -14.85 -12.28
N VAL A 143 1.86 -13.58 -12.00
CA VAL A 143 1.52 -12.56 -13.01
C VAL A 143 2.55 -11.43 -13.10
N GLY A 144 3.54 -11.41 -12.22
CA GLY A 144 4.62 -10.41 -12.20
C GLY A 144 4.12 -9.00 -11.85
N VAL A 145 3.14 -8.88 -10.96
CA VAL A 145 2.63 -7.61 -10.47
C VAL A 145 3.25 -7.30 -9.10
N VAL A 146 3.68 -6.06 -8.91
CA VAL A 146 4.16 -5.54 -7.63
C VAL A 146 3.36 -4.29 -7.27
N PHE A 147 2.77 -4.26 -6.07
CA PHE A 147 2.24 -3.04 -5.46
C PHE A 147 3.33 -2.44 -4.60
N ALA A 148 3.69 -1.21 -4.88
CA ALA A 148 4.84 -0.53 -4.29
C ALA A 148 4.46 0.44 -3.16
N GLY A 149 3.17 0.73 -2.95
CA GLY A 149 2.77 1.87 -2.12
C GLY A 149 3.45 3.14 -2.60
N ASP A 150 3.73 4.04 -1.70
CA ASP A 150 4.33 5.36 -1.99
C ASP A 150 5.84 5.34 -2.20
N LEU A 151 6.43 4.13 -2.26
CA LEU A 151 7.78 3.97 -2.81
C LEU A 151 7.84 4.41 -4.28
N VAL A 152 6.71 4.31 -4.99
CA VAL A 152 6.56 4.74 -6.39
C VAL A 152 5.32 5.61 -6.51
N GLU A 153 5.48 6.78 -7.11
CA GLU A 153 4.39 7.69 -7.50
C GLU A 153 4.44 7.98 -9.00
N GLU A 154 3.29 8.03 -9.66
CA GLU A 154 3.12 8.40 -11.07
C GLU A 154 2.24 9.66 -11.15
N GLY A 155 2.55 10.56 -12.09
CA GLY A 155 1.82 11.82 -12.25
C GLY A 155 2.30 12.96 -11.35
N ALA A 156 3.00 12.66 -10.26
CA ALA A 156 3.62 13.64 -9.36
C ALA A 156 5.02 13.16 -8.92
N PRO A 157 5.88 14.06 -8.40
CA PRO A 157 7.13 13.64 -7.76
C PRO A 157 6.85 12.84 -6.49
N ALA A 158 7.65 11.80 -6.25
CA ALA A 158 7.58 11.02 -5.01
C ALA A 158 7.76 11.93 -3.78
N GLN A 159 6.90 11.73 -2.77
CA GLN A 159 6.84 12.57 -1.59
C GLN A 159 7.71 11.98 -0.46
N ALA A 160 8.50 12.83 0.20
CA ALA A 160 9.27 12.46 1.38
C ALA A 160 8.78 13.29 2.58
N GLY A 161 8.10 12.64 3.50
CA GLY A 161 7.72 13.21 4.78
C GLY A 161 8.90 13.26 5.78
N SER A 162 8.63 13.69 7.00
CA SER A 162 9.63 13.72 8.07
C SER A 162 10.04 12.32 8.57
N ASP A 163 9.27 11.31 8.24
CA ASP A 163 9.47 9.89 8.53
C ASP A 163 10.19 9.13 7.41
N ALA A 164 10.46 9.80 6.27
CA ALA A 164 11.15 9.21 5.14
C ALA A 164 12.66 9.05 5.38
N THR A 165 13.25 8.10 4.66
CA THR A 165 14.70 7.86 4.59
C THR A 165 15.19 7.93 3.13
N PRO A 166 15.30 9.14 2.54
CA PRO A 166 15.63 9.31 1.13
C PRO A 166 16.95 8.66 0.72
N SER A 167 17.93 8.61 1.62
CA SER A 167 19.25 8.03 1.37
C SER A 167 19.22 6.52 1.11
N ASN A 168 18.18 5.81 1.57
CA ASN A 168 18.02 4.37 1.36
C ASN A 168 17.01 4.03 0.25
N TRP A 169 16.24 5.00 -0.21
CA TRP A 169 15.10 4.78 -1.11
C TRP A 169 15.49 4.09 -2.41
N ARG A 170 16.61 4.53 -3.04
CA ARG A 170 17.11 3.88 -4.27
C ARG A 170 17.45 2.41 -4.04
N HIS A 171 18.08 2.07 -2.92
CA HIS A 171 18.39 0.69 -2.56
C HIS A 171 17.12 -0.17 -2.45
N VAL A 172 16.06 0.36 -1.82
CA VAL A 172 14.76 -0.34 -1.69
C VAL A 172 14.14 -0.59 -3.07
N LEU A 173 14.15 0.42 -3.96
CA LEU A 173 13.63 0.28 -5.32
C LEU A 173 14.45 -0.73 -6.14
N ASP A 174 15.77 -0.73 -6.02
CA ASP A 174 16.63 -1.69 -6.71
C ASP A 174 16.32 -3.14 -6.25
N ARG A 175 16.12 -3.36 -4.94
CA ARG A 175 15.67 -4.64 -4.38
C ARG A 175 14.29 -5.04 -4.90
N MET A 176 13.34 -4.11 -4.98
CA MET A 176 12.03 -4.36 -5.58
C MET A 176 12.14 -4.76 -7.05
N LEU A 177 13.02 -4.14 -7.82
CA LEU A 177 13.25 -4.47 -9.23
C LEU A 177 13.89 -5.86 -9.45
N GLU A 178 14.61 -6.40 -8.46
CA GLU A 178 15.11 -7.79 -8.49
C GLU A 178 13.97 -8.84 -8.52
N LEU A 179 12.75 -8.47 -8.10
CA LEU A 179 11.56 -9.31 -8.24
C LEU A 179 11.10 -9.46 -9.70
N ASN A 180 11.73 -8.73 -10.63
CA ASN A 180 11.43 -8.71 -12.06
C ASN A 180 9.95 -8.39 -12.36
N PRO A 181 9.40 -7.28 -11.83
CA PRO A 181 8.01 -6.93 -12.06
C PRO A 181 7.75 -6.61 -13.53
N ARG A 182 6.61 -7.10 -14.04
CA ARG A 182 6.07 -6.71 -15.36
C ARG A 182 5.22 -5.46 -15.24
N ILE A 183 4.53 -5.30 -14.10
CA ILE A 183 3.69 -4.16 -13.75
C ILE A 183 4.03 -3.76 -12.33
N VAL A 184 4.29 -2.48 -12.11
CA VAL A 184 4.42 -1.87 -10.79
C VAL A 184 3.21 -0.96 -10.57
N VAL A 185 2.47 -1.20 -9.51
CA VAL A 185 1.33 -0.38 -9.10
C VAL A 185 1.82 0.59 -8.03
N PRO A 186 1.82 1.90 -8.30
CA PRO A 186 2.20 2.92 -7.33
C PRO A 186 1.09 3.11 -6.28
N GLY A 187 1.39 3.77 -5.17
CA GLY A 187 0.38 4.23 -4.22
C GLY A 187 -0.51 5.30 -4.83
N HIS A 188 0.09 6.20 -5.61
CA HIS A 188 -0.62 7.25 -6.35
C HIS A 188 -0.25 7.19 -7.84
N GLY A 189 -1.25 7.34 -8.71
CA GLY A 189 -1.02 7.34 -10.15
C GLY A 189 -1.38 6.02 -10.85
N ASN A 190 -1.08 5.94 -12.15
CA ASN A 190 -1.33 4.78 -12.99
C ASN A 190 -0.27 3.69 -12.81
N PRO A 191 -0.58 2.41 -13.05
CA PRO A 191 0.43 1.35 -13.13
C PRO A 191 1.52 1.70 -14.14
N VAL A 192 2.76 1.41 -13.77
CA VAL A 192 3.97 1.70 -14.54
C VAL A 192 4.77 0.43 -14.81
N ASP A 193 5.82 0.54 -15.60
CA ASP A 193 6.78 -0.52 -15.83
C ASP A 193 8.06 -0.36 -14.99
N ALA A 194 8.94 -1.38 -15.04
CA ALA A 194 10.21 -1.35 -14.34
C ALA A 194 11.15 -0.24 -14.83
N GLN A 195 10.99 0.23 -16.08
CA GLN A 195 11.83 1.32 -16.61
C GLN A 195 11.46 2.65 -15.96
N PHE A 196 10.17 2.93 -15.79
CA PHE A 196 9.71 4.10 -15.06
C PHE A 196 10.35 4.17 -13.66
N VAL A 197 10.34 3.05 -12.91
CA VAL A 197 10.92 2.99 -11.56
C VAL A 197 12.43 3.26 -11.57
N ARG A 198 13.17 2.78 -12.61
CA ARG A 198 14.60 3.07 -12.75
C ARG A 198 14.87 4.55 -12.95
N ASP A 199 14.01 5.20 -13.74
CA ASP A 199 14.18 6.61 -14.15
C ASP A 199 13.58 7.60 -13.14
N MET A 200 12.77 7.11 -12.19
CA MET A 200 12.10 7.93 -11.18
C MET A 200 13.13 8.68 -10.31
N ALA A 201 12.93 9.98 -10.17
CA ALA A 201 13.72 10.82 -9.28
C ALA A 201 13.42 10.45 -7.82
N ILE A 202 14.47 10.28 -7.03
CA ILE A 202 14.34 10.08 -5.58
C ILE A 202 14.24 11.44 -4.91
N PRO A 203 13.33 11.61 -3.93
CA PRO A 203 13.25 12.84 -3.16
C PRO A 203 14.60 13.14 -2.50
N VAL A 204 15.02 14.39 -2.55
CA VAL A 204 16.17 14.87 -1.76
C VAL A 204 15.63 15.18 -0.36
N GLY A 205 16.22 14.58 0.65
CA GLY A 205 15.87 14.87 2.04
C GLY A 205 16.04 16.36 2.33
N GLY A 206 15.04 16.93 2.96
CA GLY A 206 15.04 18.32 3.43
C GLY A 206 15.90 18.49 4.69
#